data_8b31de598705e7cdaf601eaec015d44d
#
_entry.id   8b31de598705e7cdaf601eaec015d44d
#
_cell.length_a   1.000
_cell.length_b   1.000
_cell.length_c   1.000
_cell.angle_alpha   90.00
_cell.angle_beta   90.00
_cell.angle_gamma   90.00
#
_symmetry.space_group_name_H-M   'P 1'
#
loop_
_entity.id
_entity.type
_entity.pdbx_description
1 polymer ?
#
loop_
_entity_poly.entity_id
_entity_poly.type
_entity_poly.pdbx_seq_one_letter_code
_entity_poly.pdbx_strand_id
1 'polypeptide(L)'
;HGGISASYSPEAWSGSSVYSEKNASGTWDLKNRPGGGTSTKVNAWASGALIQDELFFFGILEGNNKTSNGYGADRQTELSNTSPNYLVKLDWNINKSNLLELTAFSDKTVDNINTWKSPVKYSTPKADYVGSEAYTYGGQNTVLKWTSWITDDFNISAMYGRGEYSRSSEISTANCPFVRDDRVSPRITYGCSTATSITDPTANDKREAFRLDGEYTWGNHQIRAGLDVEKYTVVDGTQYPGTTRYQIFTLRNGSKL
;
A
#
# COMPACT_ATOMS: atom_id res chain seq x y z
N HIS A 1 26.33 -14.61 -6.12
CA HIS A 1 25.66 -14.06 -7.29
C HIS A 1 24.97 -12.76 -6.91
N GLY A 2 24.81 -11.83 -7.88
CA GLY A 2 24.14 -10.56 -7.64
C GLY A 2 23.87 -9.82 -8.92
N GLY A 3 23.00 -8.82 -8.84
CA GLY A 3 22.64 -8.01 -9.98
C GLY A 3 21.93 -6.71 -9.55
N ILE A 4 21.90 -5.78 -10.48
CA ILE A 4 21.19 -4.51 -10.35
C ILE A 4 20.39 -4.32 -11.63
N SER A 5 19.15 -3.87 -11.48
CA SER A 5 18.32 -3.42 -12.59
C SER A 5 17.68 -2.07 -12.25
N ALA A 6 17.54 -1.24 -13.27
CA ALA A 6 16.88 0.05 -13.13
C ALA A 6 15.88 0.24 -14.26
N SER A 7 14.74 0.82 -13.96
CA SER A 7 13.76 1.27 -14.95
C SER A 7 13.39 2.71 -14.69
N TYR A 8 13.23 3.45 -15.76
CA TYR A 8 12.84 4.86 -15.72
C TYR A 8 11.74 5.13 -16.74
N SER A 9 10.64 5.67 -16.28
CA SER A 9 9.50 6.07 -17.12
C SER A 9 9.25 7.56 -16.91
N PRO A 10 9.78 8.43 -17.78
CA PRO A 10 9.55 9.86 -17.67
C PRO A 10 8.11 10.24 -18.06
N GLU A 11 7.60 11.31 -17.49
CA GLU A 11 6.28 11.87 -17.84
C GLU A 11 6.14 12.13 -19.34
N ALA A 12 7.21 12.58 -19.99
CA ALA A 12 7.23 12.88 -21.43
C ALA A 12 6.90 11.67 -22.34
N TRP A 13 6.99 10.44 -21.83
CA TRP A 13 6.62 9.22 -22.56
C TRP A 13 5.19 8.78 -22.28
N SER A 14 4.51 9.45 -21.34
CA SER A 14 3.12 9.18 -21.03
C SER A 14 2.22 9.72 -22.13
N GLY A 15 1.23 8.95 -22.53
CA GLY A 15 0.17 9.44 -23.41
C GLY A 15 -0.66 10.54 -22.72
N SER A 16 -1.20 11.47 -23.50
CA SER A 16 -2.13 12.47 -22.96
C SER A 16 -3.48 11.83 -22.65
N SER A 17 -4.04 12.12 -21.49
CA SER A 17 -5.42 11.81 -21.18
C SER A 17 -6.35 12.87 -21.78
N VAL A 18 -7.58 12.48 -22.10
CA VAL A 18 -8.60 13.39 -22.63
C VAL A 18 -9.80 13.49 -21.69
N TYR A 19 -10.51 14.59 -21.75
CA TYR A 19 -11.81 14.75 -21.12
C TYR A 19 -12.80 15.34 -22.11
N SER A 20 -14.07 15.05 -21.91
CA SER A 20 -15.14 15.64 -22.74
C SER A 20 -15.76 16.84 -22.03
N GLU A 21 -16.02 17.88 -22.78
CA GLU A 21 -16.68 19.09 -22.32
C GLU A 21 -17.65 19.59 -23.37
N LYS A 22 -18.82 20.10 -22.96
CA LYS A 22 -19.73 20.76 -23.88
C LYS A 22 -19.21 22.16 -24.21
N ASN A 23 -19.09 22.45 -25.50
CA ASN A 23 -18.79 23.78 -25.98
C ASN A 23 -20.02 24.73 -25.89
N ALA A 24 -19.85 25.98 -26.28
CA ALA A 24 -20.91 26.98 -26.24
C ALA A 24 -22.14 26.61 -27.10
N SER A 25 -21.97 25.81 -28.15
CA SER A 25 -23.05 25.29 -29.01
C SER A 25 -23.73 24.04 -28.48
N GLY A 26 -23.31 23.54 -27.31
CA GLY A 26 -23.84 22.33 -26.70
C GLY A 26 -23.31 21.00 -27.27
N THR A 27 -22.33 21.07 -28.18
CA THR A 27 -21.63 19.91 -28.74
C THR A 27 -20.55 19.42 -27.79
N TRP A 28 -20.28 18.11 -27.76
CA TRP A 28 -19.20 17.54 -26.96
C TRP A 28 -17.87 17.63 -27.68
N ASP A 29 -16.93 18.34 -27.08
CA ASP A 29 -15.55 18.41 -27.54
C ASP A 29 -14.64 17.54 -26.67
N LEU A 30 -13.64 16.91 -27.28
CA LEU A 30 -12.55 16.24 -26.57
C LEU A 30 -11.39 17.22 -26.41
N LYS A 31 -10.96 17.41 -25.17
CA LYS A 31 -9.84 18.26 -24.82
C LYS A 31 -8.76 17.45 -24.12
N ASN A 32 -7.51 17.82 -24.34
CA ASN A 32 -6.39 17.23 -23.64
C ASN A 32 -6.42 17.65 -22.16
N ARG A 33 -6.22 16.67 -21.27
CA ARG A 33 -6.02 16.90 -19.85
C ARG A 33 -4.52 16.85 -19.59
N PRO A 34 -3.92 17.92 -19.03
CA PRO A 34 -2.57 17.82 -18.52
C PRO A 34 -2.55 16.77 -17.40
N GLY A 35 -1.43 16.18 -17.20
CA GLY A 35 -1.22 15.17 -16.17
C GLY A 35 -0.34 14.06 -16.68
N GLY A 36 0.42 13.54 -15.79
CA GLY A 36 1.38 12.48 -16.06
C GLY A 36 2.18 12.21 -14.83
N GLY A 37 3.17 11.37 -14.95
CA GLY A 37 4.02 11.04 -13.82
C GLY A 37 5.35 10.48 -14.28
N THR A 38 6.31 10.58 -13.39
CA THR A 38 7.63 9.97 -13.54
C THR A 38 7.74 8.82 -12.56
N SER A 39 8.24 7.69 -13.00
CA SER A 39 8.54 6.54 -12.14
C SER A 39 9.97 6.09 -12.34
N THR A 40 10.68 5.95 -11.23
CA THR A 40 12.03 5.36 -11.19
C THR A 40 12.00 4.17 -10.26
N LYS A 41 12.43 3.01 -10.74
CA LYS A 41 12.54 1.79 -9.94
C LYS A 41 13.97 1.26 -10.07
N VAL A 42 14.59 0.97 -8.94
CA VAL A 42 15.91 0.35 -8.87
C VAL A 42 15.81 -0.90 -8.00
N ASN A 43 16.26 -2.02 -8.54
CA ASN A 43 16.35 -3.27 -7.80
C ASN A 43 17.83 -3.67 -7.72
N ALA A 44 18.24 -4.07 -6.52
CA ALA A 44 19.55 -4.69 -6.29
C ALA A 44 19.33 -6.02 -5.55
N TRP A 45 19.99 -7.08 -6.00
CA TRP A 45 19.90 -8.38 -5.33
C TRP A 45 21.26 -9.05 -5.22
N ALA A 46 21.41 -9.84 -4.18
CA ALA A 46 22.59 -10.65 -3.95
C ALA A 46 22.22 -11.97 -3.29
N SER A 47 22.98 -13.01 -3.60
CA SER A 47 22.84 -14.32 -2.96
C SER A 47 24.17 -15.03 -2.91
N GLY A 48 24.36 -15.89 -1.91
CA GLY A 48 25.55 -16.71 -1.79
C GLY A 48 25.67 -17.39 -0.45
N ALA A 49 26.77 -18.10 -0.24
CA ALA A 49 27.12 -18.64 1.04
C ALA A 49 27.80 -17.55 1.91
N LEU A 50 27.33 -17.36 3.12
CA LEU A 50 28.02 -16.60 4.17
C LEU A 50 29.04 -17.50 4.87
N ILE A 51 28.67 -18.77 5.07
CA ILE A 51 29.54 -19.86 5.53
C ILE A 51 29.35 -21.00 4.54
N GLN A 52 30.46 -21.46 3.97
CA GLN A 52 30.43 -22.53 2.95
C GLN A 52 29.71 -23.76 3.51
N ASP A 53 28.75 -24.30 2.74
CA ASP A 53 27.92 -25.46 3.01
C ASP A 53 27.01 -25.35 4.25
N GLU A 54 27.08 -24.25 5.01
CA GLU A 54 26.31 -24.09 6.24
C GLU A 54 25.27 -22.97 6.17
N LEU A 55 25.67 -21.73 5.83
CA LEU A 55 24.79 -20.58 5.89
C LEU A 55 24.73 -19.86 4.55
N PHE A 56 23.53 -19.78 4.02
CA PHE A 56 23.25 -19.12 2.75
C PHE A 56 22.33 -17.92 2.96
N PHE A 57 22.48 -16.93 2.10
CA PHE A 57 21.60 -15.78 2.08
C PHE A 57 21.10 -15.49 0.67
N PHE A 58 19.94 -14.91 0.61
CA PHE A 58 19.39 -14.20 -0.53
C PHE A 58 18.81 -12.87 -0.04
N GLY A 59 19.10 -11.79 -0.74
CA GLY A 59 18.54 -10.48 -0.46
C GLY A 59 18.19 -9.75 -1.73
N ILE A 60 17.05 -9.06 -1.74
CA ILE A 60 16.65 -8.11 -2.77
C ILE A 60 16.15 -6.84 -2.10
N LEU A 61 16.59 -5.71 -2.62
CA LEU A 61 16.12 -4.37 -2.24
C LEU A 61 15.54 -3.71 -3.49
N GLU A 62 14.34 -3.16 -3.34
CA GLU A 62 13.70 -2.36 -4.38
C GLU A 62 13.47 -0.94 -3.85
N GLY A 63 14.07 0.05 -4.51
CA GLY A 63 13.73 1.46 -4.36
C GLY A 63 12.77 1.87 -5.47
N ASN A 64 11.62 2.41 -5.10
CA ASN A 64 10.63 2.95 -6.03
C ASN A 64 10.38 4.41 -5.67
N ASN A 65 10.51 5.30 -6.65
CA ASN A 65 10.13 6.69 -6.54
C ASN A 65 9.17 7.01 -7.70
N LYS A 66 7.95 7.38 -7.34
CA LYS A 66 6.91 7.73 -8.30
C LYS A 66 6.36 9.10 -7.96
N THR A 67 6.27 9.96 -8.96
CA THR A 67 5.55 11.22 -8.86
C THR A 67 4.49 11.26 -9.94
N SER A 68 3.32 11.81 -9.63
CA SER A 68 2.30 12.05 -10.65
C SER A 68 1.45 13.26 -10.30
N ASN A 69 1.03 13.97 -11.34
CA ASN A 69 0.20 15.16 -11.26
C ASN A 69 -1.22 14.84 -11.74
N GLY A 70 -2.22 15.16 -10.92
CA GLY A 70 -3.64 15.04 -11.24
C GLY A 70 -4.26 16.45 -11.36
N TYR A 71 -5.08 16.63 -12.39
CA TYR A 71 -5.77 17.90 -12.63
C TYR A 71 -7.28 17.66 -12.68
N GLY A 72 -7.97 18.12 -11.65
CA GLY A 72 -9.42 18.03 -11.51
C GLY A 72 -10.14 19.30 -12.02
N ALA A 73 -11.43 19.38 -11.72
CA ALA A 73 -12.24 20.52 -12.10
C ALA A 73 -11.91 21.78 -11.27
N ASP A 74 -11.58 21.61 -10.01
CA ASP A 74 -11.37 22.66 -9.01
C ASP A 74 -10.09 22.45 -8.17
N ARG A 75 -9.38 21.34 -8.38
CA ARG A 75 -8.21 20.95 -7.60
C ARG A 75 -7.12 20.35 -8.47
N GLN A 76 -5.91 20.56 -8.03
CA GLN A 76 -4.72 19.86 -8.51
C GLN A 76 -4.14 19.02 -7.40
N THR A 77 -3.65 17.84 -7.75
CA THR A 77 -2.97 16.95 -6.83
C THR A 77 -1.59 16.60 -7.35
N GLU A 78 -0.65 16.52 -6.45
CA GLU A 78 0.68 15.97 -6.70
C GLU A 78 0.89 14.79 -5.76
N LEU A 79 1.00 13.62 -6.34
CA LEU A 79 1.29 12.39 -5.63
C LEU A 79 2.78 12.12 -5.70
N SER A 80 3.39 11.84 -4.57
CA SER A 80 4.74 11.29 -4.47
C SER A 80 4.73 10.01 -3.65
N ASN A 81 5.40 8.98 -4.15
CA ASN A 81 5.57 7.71 -3.50
C ASN A 81 7.05 7.38 -3.43
N THR A 82 7.52 7.05 -2.25
CA THR A 82 8.86 6.50 -2.04
C THR A 82 8.72 5.25 -1.19
N SER A 83 8.93 4.09 -1.78
CA SER A 83 8.68 2.81 -1.14
C SER A 83 9.90 1.92 -1.27
N PRO A 84 10.74 1.83 -0.22
CA PRO A 84 11.77 0.82 -0.17
C PRO A 84 11.14 -0.52 0.23
N ASN A 85 11.09 -1.45 -0.72
CA ASN A 85 10.68 -2.82 -0.49
C ASN A 85 11.89 -3.71 -0.34
N TYR A 86 11.79 -4.75 0.46
CA TYR A 86 12.87 -5.72 0.60
C TYR A 86 12.34 -7.14 0.81
N LEU A 87 13.18 -8.10 0.44
CA LEU A 87 13.07 -9.49 0.86
C LEU A 87 14.46 -10.00 1.22
N VAL A 88 14.57 -10.61 2.39
CA VAL A 88 15.78 -11.27 2.88
C VAL A 88 15.42 -12.70 3.24
N LYS A 89 16.23 -13.64 2.81
CA LYS A 89 16.14 -15.04 3.19
C LYS A 89 17.49 -15.52 3.70
N LEU A 90 17.48 -16.24 4.81
CA LEU A 90 18.64 -16.94 5.36
C LEU A 90 18.28 -18.42 5.50
N ASP A 91 19.13 -19.28 4.98
CA ASP A 91 19.04 -20.73 5.11
C ASP A 91 20.28 -21.23 5.85
N TRP A 92 20.07 -21.75 7.04
CA TRP A 92 21.13 -22.27 7.91
C TRP A 92 21.04 -23.79 8.09
N ASN A 93 21.95 -24.52 7.50
CA ASN A 93 22.18 -25.93 7.75
C ASN A 93 22.90 -26.08 9.08
N ILE A 94 22.14 -26.14 10.20
CA ILE A 94 22.72 -26.28 11.54
C ILE A 94 23.57 -27.55 11.61
N ASN A 95 23.10 -28.60 10.96
CA ASN A 95 23.79 -29.86 10.71
C ASN A 95 23.10 -30.59 9.55
N LYS A 96 23.55 -31.81 9.22
CA LYS A 96 23.02 -32.61 8.11
C LYS A 96 21.53 -32.96 8.22
N SER A 97 20.98 -32.92 9.45
CA SER A 97 19.58 -33.27 9.72
C SER A 97 18.70 -32.09 10.10
N ASN A 98 19.27 -30.87 10.23
CA ASN A 98 18.52 -29.69 10.68
C ASN A 98 18.77 -28.48 9.84
N LEU A 99 17.70 -27.93 9.27
CA LEU A 99 17.68 -26.71 8.50
C LEU A 99 16.81 -25.67 9.21
N LEU A 100 17.33 -24.46 9.37
CA LEU A 100 16.58 -23.29 9.83
C LEU A 100 16.50 -22.27 8.70
N GLU A 101 15.29 -21.86 8.36
CA GLU A 101 14.99 -20.90 7.30
C GLU A 101 14.35 -19.66 7.91
N LEU A 102 14.92 -18.49 7.67
CA LEU A 102 14.33 -17.20 8.01
C LEU A 102 14.01 -16.45 6.74
N THR A 103 12.76 -16.00 6.60
CA THR A 103 12.35 -15.12 5.51
C THR A 103 11.71 -13.87 6.11
N ALA A 104 12.19 -12.69 5.69
CA ALA A 104 11.61 -11.41 6.08
C ALA A 104 11.44 -10.55 4.83
N PHE A 105 10.28 -9.91 4.70
CA PHE A 105 10.01 -8.99 3.59
C PHE A 105 9.08 -7.86 3.99
N SER A 106 9.16 -6.77 3.24
CA SER A 106 8.28 -5.61 3.39
C SER A 106 7.84 -5.11 2.02
N ASP A 107 6.56 -4.81 1.92
CA ASP A 107 5.91 -4.12 0.82
C ASP A 107 5.25 -2.81 1.28
N LYS A 108 5.70 -2.29 2.43
CA LYS A 108 5.14 -1.08 3.02
C LYS A 108 5.36 0.13 2.12
N THR A 109 4.29 0.80 1.79
CA THR A 109 4.26 1.92 0.86
C THR A 109 3.57 3.12 1.51
N VAL A 110 4.09 4.32 1.24
CA VAL A 110 3.47 5.58 1.66
C VAL A 110 3.28 6.47 0.44
N ASP A 111 2.03 6.77 0.14
CA ASP A 111 1.63 7.74 -0.87
C ASP A 111 1.37 9.10 -0.21
N ASN A 112 2.16 10.10 -0.57
CA ASN A 112 1.94 11.47 -0.13
C ASN A 112 1.24 12.26 -1.25
N ILE A 113 0.11 12.87 -0.94
CA ILE A 113 -0.68 13.65 -1.88
C ILE A 113 -0.78 15.08 -1.37
N ASN A 114 -0.25 16.01 -2.14
CA ASN A 114 -0.44 17.44 -1.91
C ASN A 114 -1.56 17.96 -2.81
N THR A 115 -2.44 18.78 -2.27
CA THR A 115 -3.61 19.31 -2.96
C THR A 115 -3.62 20.83 -2.96
N TRP A 116 -3.88 21.41 -4.13
CA TRP A 116 -4.08 22.84 -4.33
C TRP A 116 -5.44 23.09 -4.99
N LYS A 117 -5.99 24.29 -4.81
CA LYS A 117 -7.10 24.76 -5.65
C LYS A 117 -6.61 24.96 -7.07
N SER A 118 -7.47 24.72 -8.03
CA SER A 118 -7.24 25.05 -9.43
C SER A 118 -8.18 26.18 -9.83
N PRO A 119 -7.64 27.35 -10.26
CA PRO A 119 -8.51 28.46 -10.68
C PRO A 119 -9.18 28.20 -12.02
N VAL A 120 -8.65 27.27 -12.78
CA VAL A 120 -9.16 26.87 -14.10
C VAL A 120 -9.26 25.37 -14.17
N LYS A 121 -10.41 24.89 -14.63
CA LYS A 121 -10.70 23.47 -14.79
C LYS A 121 -9.64 22.76 -15.63
N TYR A 122 -9.09 21.67 -15.10
CA TYR A 122 -8.06 20.88 -15.76
C TYR A 122 -6.81 21.67 -16.23
N SER A 123 -6.41 22.65 -15.47
CA SER A 123 -5.32 23.57 -15.81
C SER A 123 -4.10 23.39 -14.89
N THR A 124 -2.94 23.82 -15.35
CA THR A 124 -1.67 23.70 -14.63
C THR A 124 -1.41 24.74 -13.54
N PRO A 125 -1.96 25.98 -13.55
CA PRO A 125 -1.67 26.93 -12.47
C PRO A 125 -2.20 26.43 -11.14
N LYS A 126 -1.30 26.30 -10.15
CA LYS A 126 -1.66 26.06 -8.75
C LYS A 126 -2.11 27.37 -8.12
N ALA A 127 -3.21 27.33 -7.38
CA ALA A 127 -3.65 28.43 -6.52
C ALA A 127 -3.34 28.12 -5.06
N ASP A 128 -4.29 28.36 -4.17
CA ASP A 128 -4.11 28.16 -2.73
C ASP A 128 -3.84 26.70 -2.39
N TYR A 129 -2.85 26.48 -1.56
CA TYR A 129 -2.59 25.16 -0.98
C TYR A 129 -3.76 24.76 -0.06
N VAL A 130 -4.29 23.58 -0.25
CA VAL A 130 -5.43 23.06 0.52
C VAL A 130 -4.96 22.17 1.66
N GLY A 131 -4.00 21.28 1.41
CA GLY A 131 -3.46 20.38 2.40
C GLY A 131 -2.78 19.15 1.79
N SER A 132 -2.26 18.31 2.65
CA SER A 132 -1.63 17.03 2.28
C SER A 132 -2.32 15.85 2.96
N GLU A 133 -2.22 14.71 2.30
CA GLU A 133 -2.67 13.41 2.78
C GLU A 133 -1.55 12.41 2.60
N ALA A 134 -1.34 11.54 3.60
CA ALA A 134 -0.41 10.42 3.53
C ALA A 134 -1.19 9.13 3.72
N TYR A 135 -1.15 8.25 2.72
CA TYR A 135 -1.75 6.91 2.78
C TYR A 135 -0.65 5.89 2.97
N THR A 136 -0.71 5.13 4.06
CA THR A 136 0.19 4.01 4.34
C THR A 136 -0.53 2.70 4.09
N TYR A 137 0.06 1.83 3.27
CA TYR A 137 -0.45 0.49 2.99
C TYR A 137 0.69 -0.51 2.87
N GLY A 138 0.35 -1.83 2.95
CA GLY A 138 1.35 -2.88 3.03
C GLY A 138 1.93 -3.02 4.42
N GLY A 139 2.99 -3.80 4.57
CA GLY A 139 3.55 -4.06 5.88
C GLY A 139 4.81 -4.90 5.87
N GLN A 140 5.08 -5.50 7.02
CA GLN A 140 6.25 -6.35 7.25
C GLN A 140 5.81 -7.77 7.58
N ASN A 141 6.51 -8.74 7.01
CA ASN A 141 6.25 -10.15 7.22
C ASN A 141 7.55 -10.85 7.57
N THR A 142 7.49 -11.75 8.55
CA THR A 142 8.62 -12.56 8.97
C THR A 142 8.15 -13.98 9.18
N VAL A 143 8.89 -14.93 8.64
CA VAL A 143 8.62 -16.37 8.78
C VAL A 143 9.91 -17.04 9.19
N LEU A 144 9.85 -17.81 10.27
CA LEU A 144 10.90 -18.70 10.72
C LEU A 144 10.41 -20.15 10.59
N LYS A 145 11.15 -20.98 9.89
CA LYS A 145 10.85 -22.38 9.70
C LYS A 145 12.04 -23.23 10.07
N TRP A 146 11.83 -24.23 10.90
CA TRP A 146 12.79 -25.25 11.22
C TRP A 146 12.31 -26.59 10.63
N THR A 147 13.22 -27.32 9.99
CA THR A 147 12.96 -28.67 9.48
C THR A 147 14.02 -29.60 10.04
N SER A 148 13.60 -30.75 10.56
CA SER A 148 14.48 -31.79 11.09
C SER A 148 14.17 -33.13 10.45
N TRP A 149 15.16 -33.75 9.83
CA TRP A 149 15.12 -35.13 9.34
C TRP A 149 15.58 -36.06 10.45
N ILE A 150 14.59 -36.66 11.17
CA ILE A 150 14.82 -37.53 12.33
C ILE A 150 15.39 -38.86 11.87
N THR A 151 14.86 -39.37 10.76
CA THR A 151 15.34 -40.55 10.02
C THR A 151 15.22 -40.30 8.54
N ASP A 152 15.72 -41.20 7.70
CA ASP A 152 15.56 -41.10 6.24
C ASP A 152 14.10 -41.11 5.79
N ASP A 153 13.21 -41.70 6.59
CA ASP A 153 11.78 -41.83 6.30
C ASP A 153 10.89 -40.85 7.09
N PHE A 154 11.43 -40.14 8.08
CA PHE A 154 10.64 -39.30 8.97
C PHE A 154 11.26 -37.90 9.17
N ASN A 155 10.48 -36.89 8.86
CA ASN A 155 10.82 -35.51 9.15
C ASN A 155 9.71 -34.79 9.93
N ILE A 156 10.14 -33.76 10.64
CA ILE A 156 9.27 -32.81 11.35
C ILE A 156 9.63 -31.42 10.90
N SER A 157 8.63 -30.57 10.71
CA SER A 157 8.85 -29.14 10.51
C SER A 157 7.98 -28.28 11.41
N ALA A 158 8.55 -27.23 11.97
CA ALA A 158 7.85 -26.21 12.74
C ALA A 158 8.03 -24.85 12.08
N MET A 159 6.97 -24.09 11.97
CA MET A 159 6.98 -22.76 11.35
C MET A 159 6.25 -21.77 12.26
N TYR A 160 6.85 -20.59 12.45
CA TYR A 160 6.21 -19.44 13.03
C TYR A 160 6.26 -18.28 12.06
N GLY A 161 5.11 -17.65 11.81
CA GLY A 161 4.97 -16.49 10.94
C GLY A 161 4.29 -15.34 11.66
N ARG A 162 4.76 -14.13 11.39
CA ARG A 162 4.10 -12.88 11.79
C ARG A 162 4.05 -11.94 10.61
N GLY A 163 2.85 -11.41 10.32
CA GLY A 163 2.62 -10.43 9.28
C GLY A 163 1.82 -9.25 9.79
N GLU A 164 2.09 -8.09 9.19
CA GLU A 164 1.35 -6.87 9.43
C GLU A 164 0.96 -6.23 8.10
N TYR A 165 -0.24 -5.65 8.02
CA TYR A 165 -0.73 -4.91 6.87
C TYR A 165 -1.41 -3.63 7.33
N SER A 166 -0.77 -2.49 7.10
CA SER A 166 -1.30 -1.16 7.42
C SER A 166 -2.26 -0.67 6.35
N ARG A 167 -3.29 0.07 6.76
CA ARG A 167 -4.29 0.72 5.89
C ARG A 167 -4.66 2.09 6.44
N SER A 168 -3.71 2.82 6.94
CA SER A 168 -3.95 4.08 7.61
C SER A 168 -3.84 5.28 6.67
N SER A 169 -4.55 6.36 7.02
CA SER A 169 -4.37 7.65 6.37
C SER A 169 -4.19 8.77 7.39
N GLU A 170 -3.30 9.67 7.08
CA GLU A 170 -3.07 10.89 7.85
C GLU A 170 -3.29 12.09 6.94
N ILE A 171 -4.02 13.09 7.40
CA ILE A 171 -4.28 14.32 6.64
C ILE A 171 -3.84 15.54 7.44
N SER A 172 -3.21 16.52 6.77
CA SER A 172 -2.76 17.76 7.41
C SER A 172 -3.90 18.61 7.97
N THR A 173 -5.12 18.36 7.49
CA THR A 173 -6.35 19.05 7.88
C THR A 173 -7.24 18.21 8.80
N ALA A 174 -6.66 17.24 9.53
CA ALA A 174 -7.42 16.33 10.39
C ALA A 174 -8.28 17.01 11.45
N ASN A 175 -7.85 18.16 11.95
CA ASN A 175 -8.56 18.93 12.97
C ASN A 175 -9.60 19.90 12.38
N CYS A 176 -9.73 19.96 11.08
CA CYS A 176 -10.63 20.87 10.39
C CYS A 176 -11.91 20.15 9.96
N PRO A 177 -13.11 20.64 10.31
CA PRO A 177 -14.35 19.99 9.95
C PRO A 177 -14.59 20.02 8.42
N PHE A 178 -15.20 18.96 7.94
CA PHE A 178 -15.75 18.87 6.59
C PHE A 178 -17.25 19.19 6.63
N VAL A 179 -17.68 20.19 5.85
CA VAL A 179 -19.08 20.62 5.75
C VAL A 179 -19.54 20.49 4.30
N ARG A 180 -20.63 19.77 4.07
CA ARG A 180 -21.20 19.55 2.74
C ARG A 180 -22.64 20.07 2.67
N ASP A 181 -22.92 20.88 1.66
CA ASP A 181 -24.28 21.35 1.35
C ASP A 181 -24.82 20.58 0.14
N ASP A 182 -25.77 19.69 0.38
CA ASP A 182 -26.44 18.88 -0.61
C ASP A 182 -27.76 19.50 -1.09
N ARG A 183 -28.12 20.72 -0.63
CA ARG A 183 -29.34 21.42 -1.06
C ARG A 183 -29.23 22.03 -2.46
N VAL A 184 -28.02 22.15 -2.97
CA VAL A 184 -27.70 22.74 -4.26
C VAL A 184 -27.04 21.76 -5.20
N SER A 185 -27.18 21.98 -6.51
CA SER A 185 -26.52 21.18 -7.52
C SER A 185 -25.76 22.09 -8.50
N PRO A 186 -24.45 21.92 -8.70
CA PRO A 186 -23.58 20.94 -7.99
C PRO A 186 -23.46 21.25 -6.51
N ARG A 187 -23.26 20.19 -5.71
CA ARG A 187 -23.09 20.34 -4.25
C ARG A 187 -21.90 21.22 -3.91
N ILE A 188 -22.03 21.99 -2.82
CA ILE A 188 -20.97 22.85 -2.33
C ILE A 188 -20.32 22.22 -1.11
N THR A 189 -19.00 22.32 -1.04
CA THR A 189 -18.22 21.90 0.13
C THR A 189 -17.61 23.12 0.80
N TYR A 190 -17.87 23.19 2.09
CA TYR A 190 -17.31 24.22 2.98
C TYR A 190 -16.33 23.55 3.95
N GLY A 191 -15.59 24.39 4.68
CA GLY A 191 -14.59 23.93 5.63
C GLY A 191 -13.20 23.87 5.00
N CYS A 192 -12.26 23.41 5.79
CA CYS A 192 -10.83 23.42 5.43
C CYS A 192 -10.28 21.98 5.29
N SER A 193 -11.11 20.94 5.48
CA SER A 193 -10.62 19.57 5.28
C SER A 193 -10.53 19.21 3.80
N THR A 194 -9.48 18.47 3.46
CA THR A 194 -9.28 17.88 2.13
C THR A 194 -10.14 16.65 1.90
N ALA A 195 -10.48 15.93 2.97
CA ALA A 195 -11.19 14.66 2.91
C ALA A 195 -12.52 14.69 3.66
N THR A 196 -13.49 13.92 3.20
CA THR A 196 -14.79 13.70 3.90
C THR A 196 -14.67 12.79 5.10
N SER A 197 -13.70 11.90 5.07
CA SER A 197 -13.37 10.93 6.12
C SER A 197 -11.93 10.49 5.96
N ILE A 198 -11.33 10.07 7.04
CA ILE A 198 -9.97 9.52 7.11
C ILE A 198 -10.05 8.12 7.69
N THR A 199 -9.22 7.22 7.17
CA THR A 199 -9.05 5.91 7.80
C THR A 199 -8.32 6.10 9.13
N ASP A 200 -8.70 5.34 10.14
CA ASP A 200 -8.05 5.39 11.44
C ASP A 200 -6.53 5.28 11.29
N PRO A 201 -5.73 6.21 11.86
CA PRO A 201 -4.27 6.15 11.79
C PRO A 201 -3.66 4.88 12.37
N THR A 202 -4.42 4.16 13.22
CA THR A 202 -3.99 2.88 13.80
C THR A 202 -4.48 1.66 13.03
N ALA A 203 -5.21 1.85 11.91
CA ALA A 203 -5.75 0.76 11.12
C ALA A 203 -4.65 -0.17 10.61
N ASN A 204 -4.69 -1.40 11.09
CA ASN A 204 -3.66 -2.41 10.87
C ASN A 204 -4.24 -3.80 11.06
N ASP A 205 -3.90 -4.71 10.15
CA ASP A 205 -4.18 -6.13 10.28
C ASP A 205 -2.90 -6.84 10.70
N LYS A 206 -3.00 -7.70 11.71
CA LYS A 206 -1.91 -8.56 12.18
C LYS A 206 -2.31 -10.01 12.07
N ARG A 207 -1.39 -10.82 11.57
CA ARG A 207 -1.50 -12.28 11.53
C ARG A 207 -0.32 -12.88 12.24
N GLU A 208 -0.59 -13.77 13.17
CA GLU A 208 0.38 -14.66 13.80
C GLU A 208 -0.02 -16.08 13.47
N ALA A 209 0.91 -16.90 12.99
CA ALA A 209 0.66 -18.27 12.58
C ALA A 209 1.73 -19.17 13.16
N PHE A 210 1.31 -20.29 13.70
CA PHE A 210 2.18 -21.39 14.11
C PHE A 210 1.72 -22.66 13.42
N ARG A 211 2.67 -23.38 12.83
CA ARG A 211 2.41 -24.65 12.16
C ARG A 211 3.44 -25.69 12.55
N LEU A 212 2.98 -26.90 12.81
CA LEU A 212 3.80 -28.08 13.08
C LEU A 212 3.33 -29.20 12.16
N ASP A 213 4.22 -29.76 11.36
CA ASP A 213 3.94 -30.88 10.46
C ASP A 213 4.93 -32.02 10.72
N GLY A 214 4.43 -33.24 10.61
CA GLY A 214 5.22 -34.48 10.54
C GLY A 214 4.93 -35.21 9.25
N GLU A 215 5.95 -35.73 8.62
CA GLU A 215 5.86 -36.48 7.37
C GLU A 215 6.62 -37.81 7.53
N TYR A 216 5.95 -38.92 7.22
CA TYR A 216 6.49 -40.26 7.29
C TYR A 216 6.29 -41.03 5.99
N THR A 217 7.37 -41.61 5.47
CA THR A 217 7.35 -42.46 4.29
C THR A 217 7.32 -43.92 4.74
N TRP A 218 6.28 -44.65 4.32
CA TRP A 218 6.12 -46.06 4.62
C TRP A 218 5.94 -46.87 3.35
N GLY A 219 7.03 -47.45 2.88
CA GLY A 219 7.04 -48.15 1.59
C GLY A 219 6.69 -47.18 0.45
N ASN A 220 5.56 -47.45 -0.21
CA ASN A 220 5.07 -46.60 -1.30
C ASN A 220 4.06 -45.49 -0.82
N HIS A 221 3.86 -45.39 0.49
CA HIS A 221 2.92 -44.42 1.08
C HIS A 221 3.65 -43.29 1.74
N GLN A 222 3.13 -42.07 1.53
CA GLN A 222 3.56 -40.86 2.22
C GLN A 222 2.41 -40.41 3.15
N ILE A 223 2.67 -40.38 4.43
CA ILE A 223 1.71 -39.96 5.46
C ILE A 223 2.14 -38.62 6.00
N ARG A 224 1.24 -37.65 5.99
CA ARG A 224 1.48 -36.31 6.54
C ARG A 224 0.39 -35.96 7.52
N ALA A 225 0.78 -35.42 8.70
CA ALA A 225 -0.14 -34.91 9.71
C ALA A 225 0.45 -33.66 10.34
N GLY A 226 -0.39 -32.73 10.78
CA GLY A 226 0.08 -31.49 11.37
C GLY A 226 -0.99 -30.74 12.14
N LEU A 227 -0.55 -29.65 12.77
CA LEU A 227 -1.36 -28.68 13.48
C LEU A 227 -1.06 -27.29 12.91
N ASP A 228 -2.11 -26.54 12.61
CA ASP A 228 -2.02 -25.15 12.17
C ASP A 228 -2.88 -24.29 13.10
N VAL A 229 -2.28 -23.24 13.67
CA VAL A 229 -2.95 -22.30 14.58
C VAL A 229 -2.68 -20.89 14.10
N GLU A 230 -3.73 -20.16 13.84
CA GLU A 230 -3.64 -18.76 13.37
C GLU A 230 -4.42 -17.82 14.30
N LYS A 231 -3.83 -16.66 14.52
CA LYS A 231 -4.46 -15.55 15.23
C LYS A 231 -4.47 -14.32 14.33
N TYR A 232 -5.65 -13.77 14.13
CA TYR A 232 -5.86 -12.51 13.43
C TYR A 232 -6.26 -11.42 14.40
N THR A 233 -5.67 -10.25 14.23
CA THR A 233 -6.09 -9.03 14.93
C THR A 233 -6.30 -7.97 13.88
N VAL A 234 -7.51 -7.43 13.79
CA VAL A 234 -7.89 -6.40 12.82
C VAL A 234 -8.26 -5.15 13.58
N VAL A 235 -7.61 -4.04 13.25
CA VAL A 235 -8.00 -2.70 13.67
C VAL A 235 -8.41 -1.94 12.43
N ASP A 236 -9.69 -1.61 12.34
CA ASP A 236 -10.27 -0.87 11.22
C ASP A 236 -11.22 0.19 11.75
N GLY A 237 -11.31 1.29 11.06
CA GLY A 237 -12.19 2.38 11.45
C GLY A 237 -12.09 3.57 10.51
N THR A 238 -13.11 4.40 10.59
CA THR A 238 -13.18 5.66 9.85
C THR A 238 -13.46 6.79 10.82
N GLN A 239 -12.69 7.86 10.73
CA GLN A 239 -12.86 9.06 11.51
C GLN A 239 -13.29 10.22 10.60
N TYR A 240 -13.97 11.20 11.17
CA TYR A 240 -14.27 12.43 10.47
C TYR A 240 -13.26 13.52 10.82
N PRO A 241 -12.77 14.29 9.84
CA PRO A 241 -11.97 15.48 10.13
C PRO A 241 -12.70 16.43 11.10
N GLY A 242 -11.98 16.96 12.09
CA GLY A 242 -12.59 17.77 13.16
C GLY A 242 -13.53 16.98 14.06
N THR A 243 -13.43 15.64 14.08
CA THR A 243 -14.27 14.71 14.87
C THR A 243 -15.75 14.69 14.47
N THR A 244 -16.21 15.62 13.64
CA THR A 244 -17.61 15.73 13.26
C THR A 244 -17.76 16.05 11.77
N ARG A 245 -18.63 15.30 11.12
CA ARG A 245 -19.08 15.59 9.76
C ARG A 245 -20.36 16.39 9.79
N TYR A 246 -20.40 17.49 9.06
CA TYR A 246 -21.60 18.28 8.88
C TYR A 246 -22.16 18.09 7.46
N GLN A 247 -23.45 17.83 7.38
CA GLN A 247 -24.16 17.69 6.11
C GLN A 247 -25.47 18.49 6.17
N ILE A 248 -25.65 19.40 5.23
CA ILE A 248 -26.82 20.22 5.09
C ILE A 248 -27.67 19.63 3.96
N PHE A 249 -28.92 19.32 4.24
CA PHE A 249 -29.82 18.73 3.24
C PHE A 249 -31.25 19.29 3.42
N THR A 250 -32.07 19.14 2.40
CA THR A 250 -33.50 19.52 2.49
C THR A 250 -34.28 18.27 2.85
N LEU A 251 -35.13 18.39 3.89
CA LEU A 251 -36.01 17.30 4.27
C LEU A 251 -37.08 17.06 3.18
N ARG A 252 -37.56 15.83 3.07
CA ARG A 252 -38.55 15.42 2.08
C ARG A 252 -39.85 16.24 2.13
N ASN A 253 -40.17 16.84 3.27
CA ASN A 253 -41.33 17.74 3.48
C ASN A 253 -41.05 19.21 3.14
N GLY A 254 -39.87 19.52 2.57
CA GLY A 254 -39.48 20.89 2.24
C GLY A 254 -38.96 21.72 3.44
N SER A 255 -38.96 21.19 4.64
CA SER A 255 -38.40 21.88 5.81
C SER A 255 -36.85 21.92 5.69
N LYS A 256 -36.26 23.07 6.06
CA LYS A 256 -34.80 23.22 6.20
C LYS A 256 -34.45 23.02 7.68
N LEU A 257 -33.38 22.28 7.93
CA LEU A 257 -32.71 22.25 9.21
C LEU A 257 -31.79 23.43 9.33
#